data_03723c3de8990547c26d63e387536880
#
_entry.id   03723c3de8990547c26d63e387536880
#
_cell.length_a   1.000
_cell.length_b   1.000
_cell.length_c   1.000
_cell.angle_alpha   90.00
_cell.angle_beta   90.00
_cell.angle_gamma   90.00
#
_symmetry.space_group_name_H-M   'P 1'
#
loop_
_entity.id
_entity.type
_entity.pdbx_description
1 polymer ?
#
loop_
_entity_poly.entity_id
_entity_poly.type
_entity_poly.pdbx_seq_one_letter_code
_entity_poly.pdbx_strand_id
1 'polypeptide(L)'
;MSEHMRILLLNGPNLNLLGTREPEVYGKTTLSELEAALARMAADEGVDLECFQSNVEGELVDALQRAGGAKPPRKDAAPSGECAACVFNPGGYTHTSVALRDAIGGMELPVYEVHISNVLKREDFRHRSMIGPVAAGSVVGFGLAGYALALRAAIDACVKGLAFPPEEE
;
A
#
# COMPACT_ATOMS: atom_id res chain seq x y z
N MET A 1 -3.12 27.68 4.75
CA MET A 1 -3.82 26.39 4.95
C MET A 1 -2.73 25.35 5.03
N SER A 2 -2.65 24.61 6.12
CA SER A 2 -1.73 23.46 6.18
C SER A 2 -2.23 22.43 5.18
N GLU A 3 -1.46 22.15 4.14
CA GLU A 3 -1.74 20.99 3.31
C GLU A 3 -1.70 19.78 4.22
N HIS A 4 -2.84 19.11 4.37
CA HIS A 4 -2.91 17.86 5.10
C HIS A 4 -2.00 16.85 4.39
N MET A 5 -1.12 16.21 5.14
CA MET A 5 -0.26 15.18 4.59
C MET A 5 -1.11 14.00 4.14
N ARG A 6 -0.85 13.50 2.94
CA ARG A 6 -1.63 12.44 2.32
C ARG A 6 -0.82 11.15 2.22
N ILE A 7 -1.46 10.02 2.51
CA ILE A 7 -0.91 8.68 2.27
C ILE A 7 -1.86 7.93 1.34
N LEU A 8 -1.32 7.23 0.35
CA LEU A 8 -2.09 6.35 -0.54
C LEU A 8 -2.19 4.96 0.07
N LEU A 9 -3.41 4.43 0.17
CA LEU A 9 -3.67 3.01 0.36
C LEU A 9 -4.02 2.39 -0.98
N LEU A 10 -3.12 1.58 -1.52
CA LEU A 10 -3.24 0.99 -2.85
C LEU A 10 -3.46 -0.52 -2.73
N ASN A 11 -4.52 -1.00 -3.35
CA ASN A 11 -4.89 -2.42 -3.37
C ASN A 11 -4.97 -2.96 -4.80
N GLY A 12 -4.31 -4.07 -5.02
CA GLY A 12 -4.25 -4.77 -6.30
C GLY A 12 -5.42 -5.71 -6.56
N PRO A 13 -5.23 -6.65 -7.51
CA PRO A 13 -6.29 -7.48 -8.02
C PRO A 13 -6.92 -8.37 -6.96
N ASN A 14 -8.21 -8.58 -7.10
CA ASN A 14 -9.06 -9.43 -6.26
C ASN A 14 -9.30 -8.91 -4.84
N LEU A 15 -8.67 -7.83 -4.40
CA LEU A 15 -8.89 -7.29 -3.05
C LEU A 15 -10.26 -6.62 -2.92
N ASN A 16 -10.91 -6.25 -4.02
CA ASN A 16 -12.32 -5.86 -4.04
C ASN A 16 -13.26 -6.96 -3.56
N LEU A 17 -12.81 -8.23 -3.57
CA LEU A 17 -13.58 -9.39 -3.10
C LEU A 17 -13.35 -9.70 -1.62
N LEU A 18 -12.58 -8.90 -0.91
CA LEU A 18 -12.32 -9.07 0.52
C LEU A 18 -13.65 -9.14 1.30
N GLY A 19 -13.78 -10.09 2.22
CA GLY A 19 -14.99 -10.34 2.99
C GLY A 19 -16.03 -11.23 2.30
N THR A 20 -15.92 -11.45 0.99
CA THR A 20 -16.84 -12.29 0.21
C THR A 20 -16.19 -13.55 -0.31
N ARG A 21 -14.85 -13.59 -0.38
CA ARG A 21 -14.05 -14.71 -0.87
C ARG A 21 -13.35 -15.39 0.31
N GLU A 22 -13.52 -16.72 0.42
CA GLU A 22 -12.86 -17.55 1.44
C GLU A 22 -12.94 -16.92 2.85
N PRO A 23 -14.16 -16.66 3.38
CA PRO A 23 -14.30 -15.92 4.65
C PRO A 23 -13.73 -16.67 5.85
N GLU A 24 -13.59 -17.99 5.77
CA GLU A 24 -12.91 -18.83 6.77
C GLU A 24 -11.40 -18.60 6.83
N VAL A 25 -10.79 -18.07 5.76
CA VAL A 25 -9.35 -17.77 5.69
C VAL A 25 -9.07 -16.29 5.94
N TYR A 26 -9.83 -15.41 5.30
CA TYR A 26 -9.60 -13.94 5.30
C TYR A 26 -10.59 -13.17 6.16
N GLY A 27 -11.59 -13.86 6.78
CA GLY A 27 -12.64 -13.23 7.55
C GLY A 27 -13.74 -12.59 6.70
N LYS A 28 -14.70 -11.94 7.36
CA LYS A 28 -15.88 -11.32 6.71
C LYS A 28 -15.75 -9.82 6.49
N THR A 29 -14.68 -9.20 6.98
CA THR A 29 -14.43 -7.76 6.83
C THR A 29 -14.25 -7.43 5.36
N THR A 30 -15.04 -6.52 4.84
CA THR A 30 -14.95 -6.04 3.46
C THR A 30 -13.80 -5.04 3.29
N LEU A 31 -13.37 -4.80 2.03
CA LEU A 31 -12.37 -3.78 1.74
C LEU A 31 -12.84 -2.40 2.21
N SER A 32 -14.10 -2.05 1.99
CA SER A 32 -14.67 -0.77 2.43
C SER A 32 -14.61 -0.59 3.95
N GLU A 33 -14.90 -1.63 4.72
CA GLU A 33 -14.81 -1.60 6.19
C GLU A 33 -13.35 -1.46 6.66
N LEU A 34 -12.43 -2.14 6.01
CA LEU A 34 -10.99 -2.01 6.27
C LEU A 34 -10.51 -0.59 5.98
N GLU A 35 -10.83 -0.06 4.80
CA GLU A 35 -10.47 1.30 4.38
C GLU A 35 -11.01 2.35 5.36
N ALA A 36 -12.27 2.21 5.79
CA ALA A 36 -12.87 3.12 6.77
C ALA A 36 -12.16 3.08 8.14
N ALA A 37 -11.75 1.90 8.59
CA ALA A 37 -10.99 1.75 9.84
C ALA A 37 -9.60 2.40 9.74
N LEU A 38 -8.90 2.18 8.63
CA LEU A 38 -7.58 2.77 8.39
C LEU A 38 -7.65 4.29 8.20
N ALA A 39 -8.69 4.79 7.53
CA ALA A 39 -8.91 6.23 7.37
C ALA A 39 -9.11 6.93 8.74
N ARG A 40 -9.85 6.32 9.66
CA ARG A 40 -9.97 6.83 11.03
C ARG A 40 -8.63 6.86 11.74
N MET A 41 -7.85 5.79 11.64
CA MET A 41 -6.50 5.72 12.23
C MET A 41 -5.58 6.81 11.67
N ALA A 42 -5.63 7.08 10.36
CA ALA A 42 -4.86 8.14 9.73
C ALA A 42 -5.32 9.53 10.20
N ALA A 43 -6.63 9.76 10.25
CA ALA A 43 -7.22 11.03 10.68
C ALA A 43 -6.85 11.39 12.12
N ASP A 44 -6.78 10.43 13.03
CA ASP A 44 -6.34 10.62 14.43
C ASP A 44 -4.89 11.15 14.50
N GLU A 45 -4.10 10.94 13.45
CA GLU A 45 -2.72 11.43 13.31
C GLU A 45 -2.60 12.66 12.38
N GLY A 46 -3.72 13.23 11.95
CA GLY A 46 -3.75 14.39 11.04
C GLY A 46 -3.37 14.08 9.60
N VAL A 47 -3.57 12.85 9.16
CA VAL A 47 -3.23 12.35 7.81
C VAL A 47 -4.50 12.05 7.03
N ASP A 48 -4.54 12.47 5.77
CA ASP A 48 -5.57 12.07 4.82
C ASP A 48 -5.17 10.74 4.17
N LEU A 49 -6.00 9.71 4.33
CA LEU A 49 -5.81 8.43 3.66
C LEU A 49 -6.66 8.40 2.39
N GLU A 50 -6.02 8.35 1.24
CA GLU A 50 -6.70 8.16 -0.04
C GLU A 50 -6.60 6.70 -0.47
N CYS A 51 -7.76 6.05 -0.70
CA CYS A 51 -7.84 4.63 -1.00
C CYS A 51 -8.13 4.42 -2.48
N PHE A 52 -7.40 3.49 -3.10
CA PHE A 52 -7.65 3.07 -4.48
C PHE A 52 -7.41 1.57 -4.64
N GLN A 53 -8.33 0.90 -5.34
CA GLN A 53 -8.21 -0.50 -5.70
C GLN A 53 -8.42 -0.69 -7.20
N SER A 54 -7.60 -1.52 -7.82
CA SER A 54 -7.80 -1.93 -9.21
C SER A 54 -7.31 -3.34 -9.47
N ASN A 55 -7.97 -4.02 -10.40
CA ASN A 55 -7.52 -5.28 -10.97
C ASN A 55 -6.58 -5.06 -12.17
N VAL A 56 -6.47 -3.82 -12.65
CA VAL A 56 -5.71 -3.47 -13.87
C VAL A 56 -4.32 -3.00 -13.47
N GLU A 57 -3.29 -3.71 -13.89
CA GLU A 57 -1.89 -3.40 -13.57
C GLU A 57 -1.49 -1.98 -13.95
N GLY A 58 -1.89 -1.52 -15.14
CA GLY A 58 -1.59 -0.16 -15.61
C GLY A 58 -2.22 0.93 -14.75
N GLU A 59 -3.40 0.71 -14.19
CA GLU A 59 -4.03 1.67 -13.27
C GLU A 59 -3.27 1.77 -11.95
N LEU A 60 -2.69 0.67 -11.47
CA LEU A 60 -1.84 0.66 -10.28
C LEU A 60 -0.51 1.39 -10.55
N VAL A 61 0.08 1.24 -11.75
CA VAL A 61 1.26 1.98 -12.20
C VAL A 61 0.96 3.48 -12.21
N ASP A 62 -0.16 3.88 -12.83
CA ASP A 62 -0.58 5.29 -12.90
C ASP A 62 -0.81 5.89 -11.50
N ALA A 63 -1.38 5.11 -10.58
CA ALA A 63 -1.59 5.54 -9.20
C ALA A 63 -0.27 5.80 -8.46
N LEU A 64 0.71 4.90 -8.61
CA LEU A 64 2.05 5.08 -8.04
C LEU A 64 2.77 6.30 -8.63
N GLN A 65 2.70 6.48 -9.94
CA GLN A 65 3.29 7.65 -10.61
C GLN A 65 2.68 8.96 -10.10
N ARG A 66 1.35 9.03 -9.99
CA ARG A 66 0.68 10.23 -9.49
C ARG A 66 1.00 10.49 -8.02
N ALA A 67 1.00 9.45 -7.19
CA ALA A 67 1.38 9.57 -5.78
C ALA A 67 2.82 10.08 -5.61
N GLY A 68 3.72 9.69 -6.51
CA GLY A 68 5.11 10.15 -6.56
C GLY A 68 5.32 11.48 -7.30
N GLY A 69 4.25 12.23 -7.62
CA GLY A 69 4.33 13.55 -8.23
C GLY A 69 4.47 13.56 -9.76
N ALA A 70 4.50 12.40 -10.42
CA ALA A 70 4.53 12.32 -11.87
C ALA A 70 3.12 12.55 -12.47
N LYS A 71 3.07 12.83 -13.77
CA LYS A 71 1.83 13.00 -14.51
C LYS A 71 1.59 11.78 -15.40
N PRO A 72 0.85 10.77 -14.93
CA PRO A 72 0.52 9.61 -15.76
C PRO A 72 -0.33 10.02 -16.95
N PRO A 73 -0.37 9.21 -18.02
CA PRO A 73 -1.16 9.49 -19.24
C PRO A 73 -2.65 9.67 -18.96
N ARG A 74 -3.19 8.96 -17.97
CA ARG A 74 -4.59 9.03 -17.55
C ARG A 74 -4.81 10.24 -16.64
N LYS A 75 -5.66 11.15 -17.07
CA LYS A 75 -5.94 12.39 -16.31
C LYS A 75 -6.78 12.15 -15.05
N ASP A 76 -7.55 11.09 -15.06
CA ASP A 76 -8.46 10.66 -13.97
C ASP A 76 -7.84 9.61 -13.03
N ALA A 77 -6.52 9.40 -13.13
CA ALA A 77 -5.82 8.47 -12.25
C ALA A 77 -5.93 8.92 -10.77
N ALA A 78 -6.20 7.96 -9.90
CA ALA A 78 -6.06 8.15 -8.45
C ALA A 78 -4.56 8.02 -8.07
N PRO A 79 -4.10 8.64 -7.00
CA PRO A 79 -4.79 9.59 -6.12
C PRO A 79 -4.98 10.97 -6.75
N SER A 80 -5.66 11.85 -6.05
CA SER A 80 -5.92 13.23 -6.52
C SER A 80 -4.66 14.11 -6.63
N GLY A 81 -3.53 13.69 -6.05
CA GLY A 81 -2.25 14.40 -6.09
C GLY A 81 -1.13 13.61 -5.43
N GLU A 82 -0.02 14.26 -5.16
CA GLU A 82 1.14 13.68 -4.50
C GLU A 82 0.82 13.17 -3.09
N CYS A 83 1.52 12.11 -2.69
CA CYS A 83 1.43 11.50 -1.38
C CYS A 83 2.80 11.43 -0.72
N ALA A 84 2.84 11.44 0.60
CA ALA A 84 4.08 11.29 1.37
C ALA A 84 4.57 9.83 1.39
N ALA A 85 3.65 8.87 1.29
CA ALA A 85 3.93 7.44 1.28
C ALA A 85 2.78 6.66 0.62
N CYS A 86 3.04 5.39 0.33
CA CYS A 86 2.03 4.46 -0.14
C CYS A 86 2.09 3.16 0.69
N VAL A 87 0.94 2.72 1.19
CA VAL A 87 0.75 1.36 1.71
C VAL A 87 0.15 0.54 0.58
N PHE A 88 0.85 -0.48 0.14
CA PHE A 88 0.50 -1.20 -1.08
C PHE A 88 0.38 -2.71 -0.86
N ASN A 89 -0.80 -3.25 -1.12
CA ASN A 89 -1.00 -4.68 -1.29
C ASN A 89 -1.13 -5.00 -2.79
N PRO A 90 -0.07 -5.47 -3.45
CA PRO A 90 -0.10 -5.74 -4.89
C PRO A 90 -0.93 -6.97 -5.26
N GLY A 91 -1.35 -7.77 -4.28
CA GLY A 91 -1.95 -9.07 -4.55
C GLY A 91 -0.99 -9.99 -5.31
N GLY A 92 -1.52 -10.76 -6.26
CA GLY A 92 -0.70 -11.67 -7.07
C GLY A 92 0.35 -10.97 -7.92
N TYR A 93 0.19 -9.70 -8.26
CA TYR A 93 1.18 -8.94 -9.03
C TYR A 93 2.53 -8.79 -8.31
N THR A 94 2.57 -8.97 -7.00
CA THR A 94 3.85 -8.94 -6.27
C THR A 94 4.84 -9.98 -6.78
N HIS A 95 4.33 -11.10 -7.32
CA HIS A 95 5.16 -12.22 -7.79
C HIS A 95 5.57 -12.10 -9.27
N THR A 96 4.95 -11.21 -10.04
CA THR A 96 5.05 -11.19 -11.51
C THR A 96 5.36 -9.83 -12.10
N SER A 97 5.00 -8.72 -11.43
CA SER A 97 5.03 -7.41 -12.07
C SER A 97 6.39 -6.71 -11.95
N VAL A 98 7.15 -6.75 -13.03
CA VAL A 98 8.30 -5.87 -13.23
C VAL A 98 7.85 -4.42 -13.43
N ALA A 99 6.69 -4.21 -14.07
CA ALA A 99 6.16 -2.86 -14.30
C ALA A 99 5.87 -2.10 -13.00
N LEU A 100 5.26 -2.75 -12.02
CA LEU A 100 5.03 -2.16 -10.68
C LEU A 100 6.35 -1.94 -9.92
N ARG A 101 7.27 -2.90 -10.00
CA ARG A 101 8.61 -2.75 -9.43
C ARG A 101 9.31 -1.50 -9.98
N ASP A 102 9.29 -1.31 -11.29
CA ASP A 102 9.95 -0.19 -11.96
C ASP A 102 9.25 1.14 -11.64
N ALA A 103 7.91 1.14 -11.53
CA ALA A 103 7.16 2.32 -11.11
C ALA A 103 7.55 2.76 -9.69
N ILE A 104 7.70 1.84 -8.76
CA ILE A 104 8.12 2.14 -7.39
C ILE A 104 9.59 2.61 -7.38
N GLY A 105 10.49 1.89 -8.05
CA GLY A 105 11.91 2.24 -8.10
C GLY A 105 12.22 3.55 -8.82
N GLY A 106 11.31 4.01 -9.69
CA GLY A 106 11.44 5.27 -10.43
C GLY A 106 10.90 6.51 -9.70
N MET A 107 10.26 6.34 -8.54
CA MET A 107 9.68 7.42 -7.76
C MET A 107 10.37 7.59 -6.41
N GLU A 108 10.42 8.82 -5.91
CA GLU A 108 10.86 9.12 -4.53
C GLU A 108 9.67 8.96 -3.55
N LEU A 109 8.88 7.91 -3.73
CA LEU A 109 7.72 7.60 -2.92
C LEU A 109 8.04 6.37 -2.06
N PRO A 110 8.11 6.49 -0.72
CA PRO A 110 8.24 5.32 0.15
C PRO A 110 7.01 4.42 0.02
N VAL A 111 7.22 3.16 -0.36
CA VAL A 111 6.15 2.17 -0.50
C VAL A 111 6.32 1.09 0.57
N TYR A 112 5.26 0.84 1.32
CA TYR A 112 5.19 -0.21 2.34
C TYR A 112 4.33 -1.35 1.80
N GLU A 113 4.97 -2.47 1.47
CA GLU A 113 4.29 -3.64 0.93
C GLU A 113 3.54 -4.40 2.03
N VAL A 114 2.29 -4.79 1.75
CA VAL A 114 1.46 -5.56 2.70
C VAL A 114 0.92 -6.81 2.04
N HIS A 115 0.98 -7.93 2.75
CA HIS A 115 0.29 -9.17 2.42
C HIS A 115 -0.48 -9.69 3.62
N ILE A 116 -1.76 -10.03 3.42
CA ILE A 116 -2.65 -10.54 4.47
C ILE A 116 -2.18 -11.92 4.93
N SER A 117 -1.94 -12.83 3.96
CA SER A 117 -1.47 -14.18 4.24
C SER A 117 0.05 -14.23 4.43
N ASN A 118 0.51 -15.23 5.19
CA ASN A 118 1.93 -15.56 5.20
C ASN A 118 2.29 -16.29 3.90
N VAL A 119 2.83 -15.56 2.93
CA VAL A 119 3.16 -16.07 1.59
C VAL A 119 4.17 -17.21 1.63
N LEU A 120 5.01 -17.30 2.66
CA LEU A 120 5.98 -18.38 2.83
C LEU A 120 5.35 -19.72 3.19
N LYS A 121 4.09 -19.71 3.63
CA LYS A 121 3.29 -20.93 3.89
C LYS A 121 2.47 -21.38 2.68
N ARG A 122 2.58 -20.68 1.57
CA ARG A 122 1.81 -20.93 0.34
C ARG A 122 2.69 -21.58 -0.73
N GLU A 123 2.22 -21.57 -1.97
CA GLU A 123 2.90 -22.17 -3.12
C GLU A 123 4.26 -21.49 -3.36
N ASP A 124 5.25 -22.24 -3.82
CA ASP A 124 6.63 -21.78 -3.98
C ASP A 124 6.76 -20.51 -4.82
N PHE A 125 5.92 -20.32 -5.84
CA PHE A 125 5.95 -19.11 -6.66
C PHE A 125 5.58 -17.85 -5.89
N ARG A 126 4.96 -17.96 -4.70
CA ARG A 126 4.61 -16.84 -3.82
C ARG A 126 5.75 -16.44 -2.89
N HIS A 127 6.82 -17.21 -2.82
CA HIS A 127 7.95 -16.92 -1.93
C HIS A 127 8.82 -15.77 -2.44
N ARG A 128 8.65 -15.36 -3.69
CA ARG A 128 9.40 -14.24 -4.28
C ARG A 128 8.50 -13.03 -4.48
N SER A 129 8.97 -11.87 -4.00
CA SER A 129 8.39 -10.57 -4.31
C SER A 129 9.26 -9.80 -5.30
N MET A 130 8.64 -9.28 -6.37
CA MET A 130 9.24 -8.30 -7.26
C MET A 130 9.24 -6.91 -6.63
N ILE A 131 8.34 -6.66 -5.69
CA ILE A 131 8.10 -5.38 -5.04
C ILE A 131 8.98 -5.19 -3.81
N GLY A 132 9.15 -6.22 -2.98
CA GLY A 132 9.91 -6.15 -1.73
C GLY A 132 11.29 -5.50 -1.84
N PRO A 133 12.11 -5.83 -2.86
CA PRO A 133 13.43 -5.24 -3.01
C PRO A 133 13.46 -3.73 -3.28
N VAL A 134 12.35 -3.13 -3.72
CA VAL A 134 12.23 -1.68 -3.99
C VAL A 134 11.30 -0.99 -3.00
N ALA A 135 10.65 -1.74 -2.10
CA ALA A 135 9.81 -1.20 -1.04
C ALA A 135 10.64 -0.64 0.12
N ALA A 136 10.10 0.31 0.85
CA ALA A 136 10.68 0.79 2.10
C ALA A 136 10.64 -0.28 3.21
N GLY A 137 9.65 -1.15 3.17
CA GLY A 137 9.50 -2.29 4.07
C GLY A 137 8.34 -3.17 3.66
N SER A 138 8.23 -4.35 4.26
CA SER A 138 7.17 -5.33 3.98
C SER A 138 6.59 -5.89 5.27
N VAL A 139 5.26 -5.95 5.32
CA VAL A 139 4.49 -6.58 6.40
C VAL A 139 3.73 -7.76 5.81
N VAL A 140 4.02 -8.97 6.27
CA VAL A 140 3.55 -10.20 5.66
C VAL A 140 2.98 -11.16 6.71
N GLY A 141 1.75 -11.62 6.52
CA GLY A 141 1.21 -12.74 7.31
C GLY A 141 0.50 -12.36 8.61
N PHE A 142 0.16 -11.09 8.81
CA PHE A 142 -0.53 -10.62 10.01
C PHE A 142 -2.04 -10.38 9.80
N GLY A 143 -2.62 -10.97 8.75
CA GLY A 143 -4.01 -10.73 8.42
C GLY A 143 -4.27 -9.25 8.10
N LEU A 144 -5.47 -8.78 8.40
CA LEU A 144 -5.84 -7.37 8.18
C LEU A 144 -5.08 -6.41 9.10
N ALA A 145 -4.61 -6.87 10.26
CA ALA A 145 -3.76 -6.06 11.15
C ALA A 145 -2.47 -5.60 10.46
N GLY A 146 -1.99 -6.33 9.45
CA GLY A 146 -0.83 -5.94 8.65
C GLY A 146 -0.96 -4.57 7.99
N TYR A 147 -2.15 -4.21 7.54
CA TYR A 147 -2.42 -2.87 7.00
C TYR A 147 -2.21 -1.76 8.05
N ALA A 148 -2.72 -1.98 9.26
CA ALA A 148 -2.54 -1.01 10.35
C ALA A 148 -1.06 -0.88 10.75
N LEU A 149 -0.30 -1.98 10.76
CA LEU A 149 1.14 -1.98 11.03
C LEU A 149 1.91 -1.19 9.97
N ALA A 150 1.61 -1.43 8.69
CA ALA A 150 2.27 -0.72 7.58
C ALA A 150 1.89 0.77 7.56
N LEU A 151 0.62 1.10 7.80
CA LEU A 151 0.17 2.48 7.89
C LEU A 151 0.84 3.21 9.07
N ARG A 152 0.96 2.56 10.23
CA ARG A 152 1.70 3.11 11.38
C ARG A 152 3.15 3.39 11.02
N ALA A 153 3.84 2.45 10.38
CA ALA A 153 5.22 2.64 9.94
C ALA A 153 5.35 3.83 8.96
N ALA A 154 4.43 3.94 8.00
CA ALA A 154 4.41 5.06 7.06
C ALA A 154 4.17 6.41 7.76
N ILE A 155 3.22 6.49 8.69
CA ILE A 155 2.94 7.69 9.47
C ILE A 155 4.16 8.09 10.31
N ASP A 156 4.75 7.15 11.02
CA ASP A 156 5.89 7.42 11.89
C ASP A 156 7.10 7.93 11.09
N ALA A 157 7.39 7.33 9.95
CA ALA A 157 8.50 7.74 9.10
C ALA A 157 8.24 9.09 8.38
N CYS A 158 7.08 9.24 7.74
CA CYS A 158 6.84 10.36 6.83
C CYS A 158 6.21 11.57 7.50
N VAL A 159 5.45 11.38 8.59
CA VAL A 159 4.75 12.46 9.29
C VAL A 159 5.50 12.91 10.54
N LYS A 160 5.98 11.96 11.31
CA LYS A 160 6.65 12.23 12.60
C LYS A 160 8.17 12.32 12.48
N GLY A 161 8.74 11.95 11.32
CA GLY A 161 10.18 11.90 11.13
C GLY A 161 10.88 10.89 12.03
N LEU A 162 10.15 9.87 12.48
CA LEU A 162 10.68 8.82 13.36
C LEU A 162 11.36 7.75 12.48
N ALA A 163 12.69 7.83 12.39
CA ALA A 163 13.51 6.73 11.91
C ALA A 163 13.75 5.73 13.05
N PHE A 164 13.75 4.44 12.73
CA PHE A 164 14.09 3.41 13.70
C PHE A 164 15.06 2.37 13.04
N PRO A 165 16.23 2.14 13.63
CA PRO A 165 16.75 2.79 14.83
C PRO A 165 16.97 4.29 14.63
N PRO A 166 16.93 5.10 15.72
CA PRO A 166 17.27 6.52 15.60
C PRO A 166 18.69 6.66 15.03
N GLU A 167 18.85 7.63 14.11
CA GLU A 167 20.19 7.93 13.57
C GLU A 167 21.11 8.32 14.73
N GLU A 168 22.27 7.67 14.83
CA GLU A 168 23.31 8.06 15.79
C GLU A 168 23.84 9.45 15.39
N GLU A 169 23.74 10.43 16.31
CA GLU A 169 24.30 11.77 16.12
C GLU A 169 25.84 11.73 16.07
#